data_951cf717df7776f744d51deb706c13f7
#
_entry.id   951cf717df7776f744d51deb706c13f7
#
_cell.length_a   1.000
_cell.length_b   1.000
_cell.length_c   1.000
_cell.angle_alpha   90.00
_cell.angle_beta   90.00
_cell.angle_gamma   90.00
#
_symmetry.space_group_name_H-M   'P 1'
#
loop_
_entity.id
_entity.type
_entity.pdbx_description
1 polymer ?
#
loop_
_entity_poly.entity_id
_entity_poly.type
_entity_poly.pdbx_seq_one_letter_code
_entity_poly.pdbx_strand_id
1 'polypeptide(L)'
;MPVAVWILISGLDDLFITLVGFATSRVRFPWPSSGDLQRAPEQPIAIFVPLWREHRVIGRMLEHNLAAVRYGNYHVFAGVYPNDAPTLRAVEQQAELHPLIHTAICPHDGPTSKGDCLNWIYQHMRAWEARHGMRFRVVVLHDAEDLIDPESLRLINWFSRDYAMVQVPVLPLATAVKEWTHGLYCDEFAEYQRKDIPVRQQLGGFLPSNGVGTGFDRERAPEEIYASA
;
A
#
# COMPACT_ATOMS: atom_id res chain seq x y z
N MET A 1 28.44 -27.25 1.09
CA MET A 1 29.26 -26.11 0.68
C MET A 1 28.40 -24.92 0.16
N PRO A 2 27.47 -25.01 -0.83
CA PRO A 2 26.75 -23.84 -1.34
C PRO A 2 25.88 -23.11 -0.29
N VAL A 3 25.18 -23.87 0.57
CA VAL A 3 24.30 -23.32 1.60
C VAL A 3 25.07 -22.52 2.65
N ALA A 4 26.24 -23.04 3.12
CA ALA A 4 27.07 -22.34 4.09
C ALA A 4 27.64 -21.02 3.54
N VAL A 5 28.01 -21.01 2.26
CA VAL A 5 28.46 -19.79 1.57
C VAL A 5 27.33 -18.77 1.45
N TRP A 6 26.13 -19.24 1.11
CA TRP A 6 24.94 -18.38 1.04
C TRP A 6 24.60 -17.76 2.39
N ILE A 7 24.58 -18.55 3.46
CA ILE A 7 24.34 -18.06 4.82
C ILE A 7 25.39 -17.03 5.23
N LEU A 8 26.67 -17.26 4.90
CA LEU A 8 27.73 -16.31 5.20
C LEU A 8 27.53 -14.99 4.45
N ILE A 9 27.19 -15.02 3.17
CA ILE A 9 26.95 -13.82 2.36
C ILE A 9 25.76 -13.05 2.91
N SER A 10 24.64 -13.72 3.22
CA SER A 10 23.46 -13.11 3.82
C SER A 10 23.78 -12.45 5.16
N GLY A 11 24.49 -13.16 6.04
CA GLY A 11 24.88 -12.60 7.34
C GLY A 11 25.85 -11.41 7.23
N LEU A 12 26.71 -11.38 6.21
CA LEU A 12 27.56 -10.21 5.94
C LEU A 12 26.76 -9.02 5.40
N ASP A 13 25.74 -9.24 4.56
CA ASP A 13 24.81 -8.20 4.10
C ASP A 13 24.04 -7.61 5.29
N ASP A 14 23.47 -8.46 6.16
CA ASP A 14 22.74 -8.02 7.35
C ASP A 14 23.64 -7.22 8.30
N LEU A 15 24.88 -7.67 8.51
CA LEU A 15 25.86 -6.96 9.32
C LEU A 15 26.20 -5.59 8.70
N PHE A 16 26.43 -5.55 7.39
CA PHE A 16 26.71 -4.31 6.66
C PHE A 16 25.56 -3.31 6.81
N ILE A 17 24.32 -3.73 6.54
CA ILE A 17 23.10 -2.90 6.68
C ILE A 17 22.98 -2.39 8.12
N THR A 18 23.24 -3.23 9.12
CA THR A 18 23.17 -2.85 10.52
C THR A 18 24.23 -1.80 10.87
N LEU A 19 25.48 -1.97 10.42
CA LEU A 19 26.57 -1.01 10.67
C LEU A 19 26.30 0.33 9.96
N VAL A 20 25.82 0.31 8.74
CA VAL A 20 25.42 1.53 8.00
C VAL A 20 24.27 2.22 8.71
N GLY A 21 23.22 1.48 9.09
CA GLY A 21 22.09 2.01 9.84
C GLY A 21 22.50 2.69 11.13
N PHE A 22 23.44 2.10 11.89
CA PHE A 22 23.99 2.68 13.09
C PHE A 22 24.82 3.95 12.79
N ALA A 23 25.66 3.92 11.78
CA ALA A 23 26.47 5.06 11.37
C ALA A 23 25.62 6.23 10.85
N THR A 24 24.53 5.93 10.12
CA THR A 24 23.63 6.93 9.52
C THR A 24 22.46 7.31 10.40
N SER A 25 22.27 6.68 11.55
CA SER A 25 21.17 6.96 12.50
C SER A 25 21.08 8.43 12.93
N ARG A 26 22.17 9.19 12.81
CA ARG A 26 22.24 10.63 13.07
C ARG A 26 21.91 11.48 11.85
N VAL A 27 21.88 10.90 10.66
CA VAL A 27 21.47 11.60 9.44
C VAL A 27 19.95 11.62 9.42
N ARG A 28 19.37 12.76 9.82
CA ARG A 28 17.93 12.92 9.81
C ARG A 28 17.47 13.10 8.37
N PHE A 29 16.64 12.19 7.89
CA PHE A 29 15.86 12.44 6.69
C PHE A 29 14.99 13.71 6.95
N PRO A 30 14.90 14.66 6.01
CA PRO A 30 14.10 15.86 6.20
C PRO A 30 12.61 15.51 6.13
N TRP A 31 12.08 14.99 7.22
CA TRP A 31 10.65 14.72 7.35
C TRP A 31 9.86 16.01 7.37
N PRO A 32 8.76 16.11 6.63
CA PRO A 32 7.86 17.25 6.72
C PRO A 32 7.28 17.35 8.13
N SER A 33 7.08 18.56 8.62
CA SER A 33 6.32 18.76 9.85
C SER A 33 4.83 18.41 9.61
N SER A 34 4.09 18.10 10.69
CA SER A 34 2.64 17.90 10.58
C SER A 34 1.94 19.12 9.96
N GLY A 35 2.44 20.33 10.24
CA GLY A 35 1.93 21.56 9.64
C GLY A 35 2.20 21.66 8.13
N ASP A 36 3.33 21.15 7.65
CA ASP A 36 3.63 21.13 6.21
C ASP A 36 2.74 20.13 5.48
N LEU A 37 2.53 18.96 6.06
CA LEU A 37 1.62 17.95 5.53
C LEU A 37 0.18 18.48 5.41
N GLN A 38 -0.29 19.19 6.44
CA GLN A 38 -1.66 19.75 6.45
C GLN A 38 -1.85 20.91 5.47
N ARG A 39 -0.81 21.71 5.25
CA ARG A 39 -0.85 22.83 4.29
C ARG A 39 -0.66 22.41 2.84
N ALA A 40 -0.16 21.23 2.62
CA ALA A 40 0.06 20.72 1.27
C ALA A 40 -1.28 20.57 0.52
N PRO A 41 -1.42 21.10 -0.71
CA PRO A 41 -2.61 20.87 -1.51
C PRO A 41 -2.86 19.38 -1.72
N GLU A 42 -4.07 18.92 -1.40
CA GLU A 42 -4.45 17.52 -1.55
C GLU A 42 -4.66 17.16 -3.02
N GLN A 43 -3.83 16.27 -3.53
CA GLN A 43 -3.96 15.69 -4.87
C GLN A 43 -5.00 14.57 -4.87
N PRO A 44 -5.74 14.34 -5.96
CA PRO A 44 -6.68 13.22 -6.02
C PRO A 44 -5.94 11.87 -5.92
N ILE A 45 -6.31 11.04 -4.95
CA ILE A 45 -5.74 9.71 -4.70
C ILE A 45 -6.78 8.63 -4.96
N ALA A 46 -6.42 7.59 -5.73
CA ALA A 46 -7.19 6.38 -5.89
C ALA A 46 -6.55 5.25 -5.07
N ILE A 47 -7.30 4.67 -4.14
CA ILE A 47 -6.87 3.49 -3.37
C ILE A 47 -7.43 2.25 -4.08
N PHE A 48 -6.56 1.29 -4.40
CA PHE A 48 -6.92 0.03 -5.03
C PHE A 48 -6.89 -1.11 -4.02
N VAL A 49 -7.97 -1.86 -3.94
CA VAL A 49 -8.12 -3.00 -3.03
C VAL A 49 -8.60 -4.21 -3.84
N PRO A 50 -7.70 -5.09 -4.31
CA PRO A 50 -8.08 -6.32 -4.99
C PRO A 50 -8.57 -7.36 -3.99
N LEU A 51 -9.73 -8.01 -4.27
CA LEU A 51 -10.42 -8.86 -3.32
C LEU A 51 -10.73 -10.25 -3.92
N TRP A 52 -10.50 -11.30 -3.10
CA TRP A 52 -10.97 -12.63 -3.37
C TRP A 52 -11.34 -13.36 -2.07
N ARG A 53 -12.65 -13.62 -1.86
CA ARG A 53 -13.21 -14.27 -0.65
C ARG A 53 -12.98 -13.51 0.65
N GLU A 54 -13.00 -12.18 0.58
CA GLU A 54 -12.71 -11.27 1.71
C GLU A 54 -13.97 -10.72 2.40
N HIS A 55 -15.14 -11.33 2.16
CA HIS A 55 -16.43 -10.87 2.71
C HIS A 55 -16.47 -10.72 4.25
N ARG A 56 -15.57 -11.42 4.98
CA ARG A 56 -15.54 -11.38 6.46
C ARG A 56 -14.81 -10.16 7.01
N VAL A 57 -13.90 -9.57 6.24
CA VAL A 57 -13.00 -8.51 6.70
C VAL A 57 -13.24 -7.18 5.98
N ILE A 58 -13.54 -7.21 4.69
CA ILE A 58 -13.57 -6.02 3.85
C ILE A 58 -14.55 -4.93 4.33
N GLY A 59 -15.74 -5.28 4.77
CA GLY A 59 -16.71 -4.29 5.25
C GLY A 59 -16.19 -3.49 6.44
N ARG A 60 -15.60 -4.18 7.44
CA ARG A 60 -15.02 -3.54 8.63
C ARG A 60 -13.75 -2.75 8.30
N MET A 61 -12.92 -3.25 7.39
CA MET A 61 -11.72 -2.54 6.93
C MET A 61 -12.09 -1.22 6.26
N LEU A 62 -13.05 -1.23 5.33
CA LEU A 62 -13.52 -0.02 4.66
C LEU A 62 -14.10 1.00 5.63
N GLU A 63 -14.99 0.57 6.53
CA GLU A 63 -15.60 1.43 7.56
C GLU A 63 -14.54 2.05 8.47
N HIS A 64 -13.59 1.23 8.97
CA HIS A 64 -12.50 1.72 9.81
C HIS A 64 -11.64 2.76 9.09
N ASN A 65 -11.19 2.46 7.87
CA ASN A 65 -10.28 3.32 7.12
C ASN A 65 -10.95 4.63 6.71
N LEU A 66 -12.23 4.61 6.33
CA LEU A 66 -12.99 5.84 6.06
C LEU A 66 -13.11 6.74 7.29
N ALA A 67 -13.25 6.14 8.49
CA ALA A 67 -13.31 6.91 9.73
C ALA A 67 -11.94 7.40 10.21
N ALA A 68 -10.86 6.67 9.92
CA ALA A 68 -9.51 6.95 10.41
C ALA A 68 -8.74 7.95 9.54
N VAL A 69 -8.85 7.83 8.22
CA VAL A 69 -8.03 8.60 7.26
C VAL A 69 -8.36 10.09 7.32
N ARG A 70 -7.32 10.91 7.49
CA ARG A 70 -7.40 12.37 7.55
C ARG A 70 -6.96 13.02 6.23
N TYR A 71 -7.62 12.63 5.16
CA TYR A 71 -7.38 13.14 3.82
C TYR A 71 -8.71 13.26 3.08
N GLY A 72 -8.99 14.39 2.47
CA GLY A 72 -10.33 14.68 1.92
C GLY A 72 -10.49 14.30 0.44
N ASN A 73 -9.39 14.18 -0.30
CA ASN A 73 -9.43 14.03 -1.76
C ASN A 73 -8.98 12.63 -2.20
N TYR A 74 -9.73 11.60 -1.80
CA TYR A 74 -9.44 10.22 -2.21
C TYR A 74 -10.71 9.43 -2.51
N HIS A 75 -10.56 8.34 -3.28
CA HIS A 75 -11.58 7.36 -3.58
C HIS A 75 -11.00 5.95 -3.45
N VAL A 76 -11.83 4.99 -3.07
CA VAL A 76 -11.47 3.58 -2.96
C VAL A 76 -12.13 2.80 -4.09
N PHE A 77 -11.34 2.05 -4.84
CA PHE A 77 -11.78 1.15 -5.89
C PHE A 77 -11.54 -0.29 -5.44
N ALA A 78 -12.59 -1.00 -5.09
CA ALA A 78 -12.54 -2.37 -4.61
C ALA A 78 -12.80 -3.34 -5.77
N GLY A 79 -11.78 -4.12 -6.13
CA GLY A 79 -11.85 -5.11 -7.21
C GLY A 79 -12.47 -6.41 -6.72
N VAL A 80 -13.54 -6.86 -7.37
CA VAL A 80 -14.30 -8.07 -7.00
C VAL A 80 -14.59 -8.94 -8.21
N TYR A 81 -14.87 -10.21 -7.98
CA TYR A 81 -15.21 -11.16 -9.04
C TYR A 81 -16.69 -11.53 -9.03
N PRO A 82 -17.34 -11.74 -10.21
CA PRO A 82 -18.76 -12.06 -10.30
C PRO A 82 -19.14 -13.38 -9.61
N ASN A 83 -18.21 -14.34 -9.55
CA ASN A 83 -18.41 -15.62 -8.88
C ASN A 83 -18.09 -15.59 -7.36
N ASP A 84 -17.73 -14.43 -6.79
CA ASP A 84 -17.57 -14.22 -5.35
C ASP A 84 -18.68 -13.31 -4.81
N ALA A 85 -19.90 -13.77 -4.93
CA ALA A 85 -21.09 -13.02 -4.51
C ALA A 85 -21.10 -12.56 -3.04
N PRO A 86 -20.50 -13.28 -2.05
CA PRO A 86 -20.42 -12.76 -0.68
C PRO A 86 -19.54 -11.50 -0.56
N THR A 87 -18.38 -11.47 -1.21
CA THR A 87 -17.48 -10.32 -1.18
C THR A 87 -18.06 -9.15 -1.97
N LEU A 88 -18.63 -9.43 -3.16
CA LEU A 88 -19.33 -8.43 -3.97
C LEU A 88 -20.41 -7.71 -3.16
N ARG A 89 -21.31 -8.44 -2.50
CA ARG A 89 -22.37 -7.84 -1.67
C ARG A 89 -21.82 -7.02 -0.51
N ALA A 90 -20.73 -7.47 0.14
CA ALA A 90 -20.13 -6.72 1.22
C ALA A 90 -19.55 -5.38 0.77
N VAL A 91 -18.97 -5.33 -0.43
CA VAL A 91 -18.46 -4.07 -1.01
C VAL A 91 -19.62 -3.17 -1.48
N GLU A 92 -20.63 -3.72 -2.15
CA GLU A 92 -21.79 -2.96 -2.60
C GLU A 92 -22.53 -2.28 -1.43
N GLN A 93 -22.72 -2.99 -0.31
CA GLN A 93 -23.28 -2.41 0.91
C GLN A 93 -22.51 -1.20 1.43
N GLN A 94 -21.18 -1.25 1.37
CA GLN A 94 -20.35 -0.12 1.75
C GLN A 94 -20.40 1.02 0.72
N ALA A 95 -20.47 0.70 -0.56
CA ALA A 95 -20.57 1.68 -1.64
C ALA A 95 -21.92 2.43 -1.62
N GLU A 96 -23.01 1.79 -1.21
CA GLU A 96 -24.31 2.43 -1.01
C GLU A 96 -24.29 3.46 0.14
N LEU A 97 -23.50 3.20 1.18
CA LEU A 97 -23.39 4.08 2.35
C LEU A 97 -22.36 5.19 2.16
N HIS A 98 -21.34 4.96 1.35
CA HIS A 98 -20.17 5.83 1.26
C HIS A 98 -19.83 6.15 -0.21
N PRO A 99 -20.03 7.41 -0.66
CA PRO A 99 -19.81 7.80 -2.05
C PRO A 99 -18.34 7.75 -2.51
N LEU A 100 -17.40 7.57 -1.57
CA LEU A 100 -15.97 7.42 -1.86
C LEU A 100 -15.60 5.99 -2.27
N ILE A 101 -16.49 5.01 -2.09
CA ILE A 101 -16.23 3.59 -2.40
C ILE A 101 -16.86 3.24 -3.75
N HIS A 102 -16.08 2.61 -4.62
CA HIS A 102 -16.48 2.17 -5.94
C HIS A 102 -16.23 0.68 -6.12
N THR A 103 -17.25 -0.06 -6.53
CA THR A 103 -17.12 -1.47 -6.86
C THR A 103 -16.58 -1.63 -8.27
N ALA A 104 -15.42 -2.25 -8.42
CA ALA A 104 -14.81 -2.59 -9.70
C ALA A 104 -14.97 -4.09 -9.97
N ILE A 105 -15.96 -4.46 -10.76
CA ILE A 105 -16.27 -5.87 -11.06
C ILE A 105 -15.39 -6.35 -12.21
N CYS A 106 -14.59 -7.41 -11.98
CA CYS A 106 -13.84 -8.08 -13.02
C CYS A 106 -14.82 -8.71 -14.06
N PRO A 107 -14.50 -8.72 -15.36
CA PRO A 107 -15.43 -9.20 -16.37
C PRO A 107 -15.52 -10.73 -16.48
N HIS A 108 -14.72 -11.44 -15.71
CA HIS A 108 -14.60 -12.89 -15.71
C HIS A 108 -14.56 -13.44 -14.28
N ASP A 109 -14.75 -14.74 -14.16
CA ASP A 109 -14.71 -15.45 -12.89
C ASP A 109 -13.28 -15.50 -12.31
N GLY A 110 -13.19 -15.41 -10.98
CA GLY A 110 -11.98 -15.60 -10.21
C GLY A 110 -11.83 -17.03 -9.64
N PRO A 111 -10.67 -17.31 -9.00
CA PRO A 111 -9.55 -16.39 -8.81
C PRO A 111 -8.67 -16.24 -10.06
N THR A 112 -8.08 -15.08 -10.23
CA THR A 112 -6.99 -14.84 -11.16
C THR A 112 -5.75 -14.37 -10.40
N SER A 113 -4.79 -13.69 -11.04
CA SER A 113 -3.69 -13.07 -10.32
C SER A 113 -4.13 -11.73 -9.66
N LYS A 114 -3.42 -11.32 -8.60
CA LYS A 114 -3.62 -9.99 -7.97
C LYS A 114 -3.49 -8.87 -9.01
N GLY A 115 -2.51 -9.01 -9.92
CA GLY A 115 -2.26 -8.03 -10.95
C GLY A 115 -3.39 -7.93 -11.97
N ASP A 116 -3.99 -9.05 -12.39
CA ASP A 116 -5.15 -9.02 -13.27
C ASP A 116 -6.33 -8.24 -12.63
N CYS A 117 -6.61 -8.49 -11.35
CA CYS A 117 -7.60 -7.72 -10.61
C CYS A 117 -7.26 -6.24 -10.56
N LEU A 118 -5.99 -5.87 -10.29
CA LEU A 118 -5.53 -4.49 -10.29
C LEU A 118 -5.70 -3.81 -11.65
N ASN A 119 -5.47 -4.52 -12.76
CA ASN A 119 -5.73 -4.02 -14.11
C ASN A 119 -7.21 -3.66 -14.31
N TRP A 120 -8.11 -4.50 -13.85
CA TRP A 120 -9.54 -4.23 -13.95
C TRP A 120 -9.97 -3.08 -13.05
N ILE A 121 -9.44 -2.99 -11.83
CA ILE A 121 -9.64 -1.81 -10.97
C ILE A 121 -9.18 -0.55 -11.70
N TYR A 122 -8.02 -0.57 -12.33
CA TYR A 122 -7.48 0.55 -13.09
C TYR A 122 -8.41 0.96 -14.24
N GLN A 123 -8.94 0.02 -15.00
CA GLN A 123 -9.91 0.31 -16.08
C GLN A 123 -11.20 0.92 -15.52
N HIS A 124 -11.72 0.42 -14.40
CA HIS A 124 -12.86 1.00 -13.71
C HIS A 124 -12.60 2.43 -13.23
N MET A 125 -11.44 2.68 -12.64
CA MET A 125 -11.02 4.02 -12.25
C MET A 125 -10.96 4.96 -13.46
N ARG A 126 -10.34 4.53 -14.57
CA ARG A 126 -10.27 5.34 -15.80
C ARG A 126 -11.65 5.66 -16.38
N ALA A 127 -12.56 4.70 -16.37
CA ALA A 127 -13.95 4.92 -16.79
C ALA A 127 -14.69 5.90 -15.85
N TRP A 128 -14.38 5.85 -14.55
CA TRP A 128 -14.92 6.79 -13.58
C TRP A 128 -14.37 8.20 -13.81
N GLU A 129 -13.07 8.36 -14.03
CA GLU A 129 -12.40 9.63 -14.37
C GLU A 129 -13.06 10.30 -15.59
N ALA A 130 -13.28 9.52 -16.64
CA ALA A 130 -13.88 10.02 -17.88
C ALA A 130 -15.31 10.54 -17.68
N ARG A 131 -16.08 9.91 -16.79
CA ARG A 131 -17.47 10.32 -16.48
C ARG A 131 -17.55 11.57 -15.59
N HIS A 132 -16.55 11.78 -14.72
CA HIS A 132 -16.58 12.86 -13.73
C HIS A 132 -15.66 14.03 -14.07
N GLY A 133 -14.88 13.95 -15.17
CA GLY A 133 -13.97 15.03 -15.59
C GLY A 133 -12.82 15.26 -14.57
N MET A 134 -12.50 14.25 -13.77
CA MET A 134 -11.43 14.28 -12.77
C MET A 134 -10.35 13.26 -13.11
N ARG A 135 -9.11 13.55 -12.72
CA ARG A 135 -8.00 12.62 -12.87
C ARG A 135 -7.30 12.39 -11.53
N PHE A 136 -7.17 11.16 -11.12
CA PHE A 136 -6.37 10.79 -9.96
C PHE A 136 -4.88 10.97 -10.26
N ARG A 137 -4.19 11.61 -9.36
CA ARG A 137 -2.75 11.85 -9.46
C ARG A 137 -1.95 10.65 -8.97
N VAL A 138 -2.38 10.06 -7.87
CA VAL A 138 -1.67 8.98 -7.18
C VAL A 138 -2.58 7.74 -7.11
N VAL A 139 -2.01 6.56 -7.37
CA VAL A 139 -2.63 5.26 -7.08
C VAL A 139 -1.94 4.66 -5.88
N VAL A 140 -2.70 4.22 -4.87
CA VAL A 140 -2.19 3.58 -3.66
C VAL A 140 -2.73 2.16 -3.58
N LEU A 141 -1.86 1.19 -3.31
CA LEU A 141 -2.26 -0.22 -3.19
C LEU A 141 -2.47 -0.60 -1.73
N HIS A 142 -3.57 -1.27 -1.43
CA HIS A 142 -3.88 -1.87 -0.14
C HIS A 142 -4.50 -3.25 -0.29
N ASP A 143 -4.35 -4.08 0.74
CA ASP A 143 -5.00 -5.39 0.84
C ASP A 143 -6.27 -5.31 1.73
N ALA A 144 -7.06 -6.37 1.75
CA ALA A 144 -8.37 -6.40 2.41
C ALA A 144 -8.33 -6.24 3.94
N GLU A 145 -7.19 -6.51 4.55
CA GLU A 145 -6.96 -6.45 6.00
C GLU A 145 -6.19 -5.22 6.49
N ASP A 146 -5.81 -4.32 5.58
CA ASP A 146 -4.97 -3.18 5.93
C ASP A 146 -5.70 -2.11 6.72
N LEU A 147 -5.11 -1.71 7.84
CA LEU A 147 -5.51 -0.53 8.58
C LEU A 147 -4.60 0.64 8.17
N ILE A 148 -5.19 1.68 7.60
CA ILE A 148 -4.47 2.83 7.06
C ILE A 148 -4.24 3.84 8.20
N ASP A 149 -2.97 4.22 8.42
CA ASP A 149 -2.65 5.29 9.37
C ASP A 149 -3.29 6.61 8.92
N PRO A 150 -3.87 7.39 9.84
CA PRO A 150 -4.59 8.64 9.53
C PRO A 150 -3.81 9.64 8.67
N GLU A 151 -2.48 9.70 8.78
CA GLU A 151 -1.64 10.65 8.06
C GLU A 151 -0.93 10.03 6.84
N SER A 152 -1.09 8.73 6.58
CA SER A 152 -0.32 8.04 5.52
C SER A 152 -0.60 8.60 4.13
N LEU A 153 -1.84 8.95 3.79
CA LEU A 153 -2.15 9.56 2.50
C LEU A 153 -1.57 10.96 2.36
N ARG A 154 -1.43 11.72 3.46
CA ARG A 154 -0.74 13.02 3.45
C ARG A 154 0.76 12.86 3.18
N LEU A 155 1.39 11.85 3.77
CA LEU A 155 2.79 11.51 3.50
C LEU A 155 2.98 11.10 2.04
N ILE A 156 2.13 10.21 1.53
CA ILE A 156 2.17 9.80 0.13
C ILE A 156 1.97 11.01 -0.79
N ASN A 157 0.98 11.85 -0.54
CA ASN A 157 0.74 13.09 -1.29
C ASN A 157 1.95 14.04 -1.28
N TRP A 158 2.61 14.16 -0.14
CA TRP A 158 3.80 15.02 -0.01
C TRP A 158 4.95 14.53 -0.87
N PHE A 159 5.31 13.25 -0.73
CA PHE A 159 6.48 12.69 -1.39
C PHE A 159 6.25 12.35 -2.87
N SER A 160 5.02 12.10 -3.31
CA SER A 160 4.72 11.85 -4.72
C SER A 160 5.02 13.04 -5.64
N ARG A 161 5.22 14.24 -5.08
CA ARG A 161 5.66 15.41 -5.86
C ARG A 161 7.06 15.24 -6.41
N ASP A 162 7.92 14.52 -5.70
CA ASP A 162 9.33 14.37 -6.01
C ASP A 162 9.70 12.94 -6.45
N TYR A 163 8.92 11.93 -6.00
CA TYR A 163 9.20 10.53 -6.23
C TYR A 163 8.08 9.83 -7.02
N ALA A 164 8.47 8.96 -7.95
CA ALA A 164 7.53 8.15 -8.74
C ALA A 164 6.82 7.09 -7.89
N MET A 165 7.50 6.58 -6.86
CA MET A 165 6.98 5.60 -5.92
C MET A 165 7.26 6.04 -4.48
N VAL A 166 6.26 5.94 -3.63
CA VAL A 166 6.34 6.21 -2.19
C VAL A 166 5.85 4.98 -1.44
N GLN A 167 6.72 4.35 -0.66
CA GLN A 167 6.39 3.22 0.19
C GLN A 167 6.28 3.69 1.64
N VAL A 168 5.08 3.64 2.21
CA VAL A 168 4.95 3.84 3.68
C VAL A 168 5.27 2.53 4.39
N PRO A 169 5.89 2.57 5.59
CA PRO A 169 6.17 1.36 6.35
C PRO A 169 4.88 0.59 6.67
N VAL A 170 4.87 -0.69 6.37
CA VAL A 170 3.81 -1.62 6.77
C VAL A 170 4.25 -2.31 8.05
N LEU A 171 3.47 -2.20 9.10
CA LEU A 171 3.81 -2.77 10.39
C LEU A 171 2.76 -3.78 10.80
N PRO A 172 3.16 -4.99 11.21
CA PRO A 172 2.22 -5.98 11.71
C PRO A 172 1.59 -5.50 13.01
N LEU A 173 0.33 -5.85 13.20
CA LEU A 173 -0.35 -5.60 14.48
C LEU A 173 0.25 -6.46 15.58
N ALA A 174 0.22 -5.93 16.81
CA ALA A 174 0.73 -6.63 17.98
C ALA A 174 0.01 -7.98 18.19
N THR A 175 0.79 -9.04 18.40
CA THR A 175 0.29 -10.39 18.65
C THR A 175 0.34 -10.76 20.12
N ALA A 176 -0.44 -11.75 20.51
CA ALA A 176 -0.40 -12.24 21.88
C ALA A 176 0.96 -12.91 22.18
N VAL A 177 1.50 -12.68 23.39
CA VAL A 177 2.82 -13.20 23.82
C VAL A 177 2.98 -14.71 23.66
N LYS A 178 1.88 -15.47 23.69
CA LYS A 178 1.86 -16.94 23.50
C LYS A 178 2.07 -17.40 22.05
N GLU A 179 1.99 -16.48 21.07
CA GLU A 179 2.11 -16.76 19.64
C GLU A 179 3.54 -16.49 19.14
N TRP A 180 4.50 -17.21 19.68
CA TRP A 180 5.95 -16.99 19.49
C TRP A 180 6.37 -16.96 18.02
N THR A 181 5.92 -17.95 17.22
CA THR A 181 6.30 -18.04 15.80
C THR A 181 5.81 -16.82 15.03
N HIS A 182 4.57 -16.39 15.30
CA HIS A 182 4.00 -15.20 14.69
C HIS A 182 4.71 -13.93 15.17
N GLY A 183 5.04 -13.86 16.48
CA GLY A 183 5.80 -12.75 17.05
C GLY A 183 7.17 -12.56 16.38
N LEU A 184 7.93 -13.65 16.18
CA LEU A 184 9.22 -13.60 15.47
C LEU A 184 9.07 -13.10 14.04
N TYR A 185 8.07 -13.58 13.32
CA TYR A 185 7.78 -13.10 11.95
C TYR A 185 7.44 -11.60 11.94
N CYS A 186 6.64 -11.14 12.91
CA CYS A 186 6.30 -9.73 13.05
C CYS A 186 7.52 -8.86 13.34
N ASP A 187 8.42 -9.32 14.20
CA ASP A 187 9.66 -8.61 14.55
C ASP A 187 10.59 -8.51 13.34
N GLU A 188 10.81 -9.62 12.62
CA GLU A 188 11.62 -9.66 11.39
C GLU A 188 11.07 -8.72 10.32
N PHE A 189 9.76 -8.78 10.08
CA PHE A 189 9.10 -7.91 9.13
C PHE A 189 9.19 -6.42 9.53
N ALA A 190 8.98 -6.11 10.80
CA ALA A 190 9.10 -4.74 11.31
C ALA A 190 10.55 -4.22 11.23
N GLU A 191 11.55 -5.07 11.49
CA GLU A 191 12.97 -4.72 11.33
C GLU A 191 13.30 -4.39 9.86
N TYR A 192 12.87 -5.24 8.93
CA TYR A 192 13.03 -5.00 7.50
C TYR A 192 12.44 -3.65 7.07
N GLN A 193 11.21 -3.34 7.50
CA GLN A 193 10.51 -2.09 7.15
C GLN A 193 11.15 -0.84 7.77
N ARG A 194 11.66 -0.94 9.00
CA ARG A 194 12.15 0.22 9.76
C ARG A 194 13.65 0.45 9.64
N LYS A 195 14.42 -0.59 9.34
CA LYS A 195 15.88 -0.53 9.26
C LYS A 195 16.37 -0.76 7.82
N ASP A 196 16.07 -1.91 7.25
CA ASP A 196 16.70 -2.32 5.99
C ASP A 196 16.27 -1.46 4.81
N ILE A 197 14.98 -1.23 4.63
CA ILE A 197 14.45 -0.37 3.56
C ILE A 197 15.02 1.06 3.64
N PRO A 198 14.97 1.77 4.78
CA PRO A 198 15.55 3.11 4.89
C PRO A 198 17.05 3.15 4.64
N VAL A 199 17.81 2.16 5.09
CA VAL A 199 19.27 2.10 4.87
C VAL A 199 19.57 1.87 3.40
N ARG A 200 18.87 0.92 2.74
CA ARG A 200 19.01 0.68 1.30
C ARG A 200 18.68 1.92 0.47
N GLN A 201 17.64 2.65 0.84
CA GLN A 201 17.29 3.93 0.22
C GLN A 201 18.41 4.96 0.36
N GLN A 202 18.99 5.13 1.54
CA GLN A 202 20.11 6.06 1.78
C GLN A 202 21.34 5.71 0.95
N LEU A 203 21.57 4.43 0.69
CA LEU A 203 22.66 3.94 -0.16
C LEU A 203 22.35 4.06 -1.67
N GLY A 204 21.16 4.55 -2.05
CA GLY A 204 20.73 4.60 -3.45
C GLY A 204 20.41 3.21 -4.03
N GLY A 205 20.14 2.23 -3.18
CA GLY A 205 19.78 0.88 -3.58
C GLY A 205 18.35 0.78 -4.13
N PHE A 206 18.07 -0.33 -4.80
CA PHE A 206 16.72 -0.67 -5.27
C PHE A 206 15.78 -0.90 -4.08
N LEU A 207 14.60 -0.29 -4.15
CA LEU A 207 13.51 -0.50 -3.19
C LEU A 207 12.40 -1.29 -3.88
N PRO A 208 12.12 -2.52 -3.44
CA PRO A 208 10.97 -3.26 -3.94
C PRO A 208 9.67 -2.63 -3.43
N SER A 209 8.63 -2.65 -4.26
CA SER A 209 7.26 -2.38 -3.79
C SER A 209 6.79 -3.56 -2.93
N ASN A 210 6.28 -3.27 -1.75
CA ASN A 210 5.66 -4.31 -0.89
C ASN A 210 4.21 -4.64 -1.32
N GLY A 211 3.69 -3.94 -2.34
CA GLY A 211 2.33 -4.12 -2.83
C GLY A 211 1.22 -3.62 -1.89
N VAL A 212 1.59 -3.16 -0.69
CA VAL A 212 0.70 -2.63 0.34
C VAL A 212 1.29 -1.32 0.85
N GLY A 213 0.47 -0.29 1.04
CA GLY A 213 0.94 1.02 1.45
C GLY A 213 1.91 1.67 0.46
N THR A 214 1.86 1.26 -0.81
CA THR A 214 2.69 1.82 -1.88
C THR A 214 1.86 2.77 -2.73
N GLY A 215 2.30 4.01 -2.82
CA GLY A 215 1.74 5.04 -3.69
C GLY A 215 2.58 5.22 -4.96
N PHE A 216 1.94 5.30 -6.12
CA PHE A 216 2.55 5.55 -7.42
C PHE A 216 2.02 6.85 -8.00
N ASP A 217 2.92 7.79 -8.32
CA ASP A 217 2.57 9.01 -9.04
C ASP A 217 2.38 8.67 -10.54
N ARG A 218 1.19 8.90 -11.07
CA ARG A 218 0.83 8.52 -12.44
C ARG A 218 1.44 9.38 -13.55
N GLU A 219 2.09 10.47 -13.21
CA GLU A 219 2.86 11.25 -14.19
C GLU A 219 4.33 10.84 -14.25
N ARG A 220 4.83 10.19 -13.19
CA ARG A 220 6.24 9.82 -13.04
C ARG A 220 6.49 8.32 -13.14
N ALA A 221 5.56 7.51 -12.64
CA ALA A 221 5.64 6.06 -12.71
C ALA A 221 5.08 5.54 -14.04
N PRO A 222 5.74 4.60 -14.72
CA PRO A 222 5.16 3.89 -15.85
C PRO A 222 3.85 3.21 -15.48
N GLU A 223 2.87 3.26 -16.37
CA GLU A 223 1.52 2.72 -16.12
C GLU A 223 1.54 1.21 -15.81
N GLU A 224 2.47 0.50 -16.41
CA GLU A 224 2.69 -0.93 -16.24
C GLU A 224 3.01 -1.35 -14.80
N ILE A 225 3.52 -0.44 -13.97
CA ILE A 225 3.89 -0.74 -12.58
C ILE A 225 2.67 -0.98 -11.69
N TYR A 226 1.55 -0.29 -11.96
CA TYR A 226 0.34 -0.35 -11.13
C TYR A 226 -0.89 -0.86 -11.89
N ALA A 227 -0.78 -1.09 -13.18
CA ALA A 227 -1.84 -1.55 -14.06
C ALA A 227 -1.50 -2.83 -14.82
N SER A 228 -0.30 -3.38 -14.68
CA SER A 228 0.07 -4.65 -15.31
C SER A 228 0.51 -5.68 -14.29
N ALA A 229 0.14 -6.88 -14.53
CA ALA A 229 0.71 -8.09 -13.98
C ALA A 229 1.18 -8.97 -15.12
#